data_3a4344668615ca84441c0a7cc96f99cf
#
_entry.id   3a4344668615ca84441c0a7cc96f99cf
#
_cell.length_a   1.000
_cell.length_b   1.000
_cell.length_c   1.000
_cell.angle_alpha   90.00
_cell.angle_beta   90.00
_cell.angle_gamma   90.00
#
_symmetry.space_group_name_H-M   'P 1'
#
loop_
_entity.id
_entity.type
_entity.pdbx_description
1 polymer ?
#
loop_
_entity_poly.entity_id
_entity_poly.type
_entity_poly.pdbx_seq_one_letter_code
_entity_poly.pdbx_strand_id
1 'polypeptide(L)'
;NQVFRQTVFLCIMVSLLLTAVMCFVLQPVAGLFTKDALTLDYFEDYYGILIFELPLMIMISTLGMFIRGEGRPIFVMLTSTAAVLLDALFDYIFAVPLALGVSGIAWASLLSELIVLGASILYMVLRPQSFRFGRFHFEKNVIREIFFNGSSECIGELSMCISMAAYNYQILRHAGVDGLAAFTII
;
A
#
# COMPACT_ATOMS: atom_id res chain seq x y z
N ASN A 1 -15.81 -12.02 -14.93
CA ASN A 1 -16.48 -11.67 -13.67
C ASN A 1 -16.13 -12.60 -12.49
N GLN A 2 -16.02 -13.92 -12.70
CA GLN A 2 -15.67 -14.85 -11.61
C GLN A 2 -14.25 -14.59 -11.10
N VAL A 3 -13.26 -14.48 -11.99
CA VAL A 3 -11.87 -14.14 -11.63
C VAL A 3 -11.82 -12.84 -10.84
N PHE A 4 -12.44 -11.76 -11.33
CA PHE A 4 -12.50 -10.47 -10.65
C PHE A 4 -13.02 -10.59 -9.21
N ARG A 5 -14.17 -11.23 -9.03
CA ARG A 5 -14.81 -11.36 -7.72
C ARG A 5 -13.99 -12.21 -6.75
N GLN A 6 -13.40 -13.29 -7.23
CA GLN A 6 -12.52 -14.14 -6.41
C GLN A 6 -11.23 -13.41 -6.05
N THR A 7 -10.61 -12.69 -6.98
CA THR A 7 -9.42 -11.88 -6.70
C THR A 7 -9.71 -10.80 -5.67
N VAL A 8 -10.78 -10.03 -5.83
CA VAL A 8 -11.16 -8.99 -4.86
C VAL A 8 -11.39 -9.60 -3.47
N PHE A 9 -12.11 -10.72 -3.39
CA PHE A 9 -12.34 -11.39 -2.12
C PHE A 9 -11.03 -11.88 -1.48
N LEU A 10 -10.15 -12.53 -2.26
CA LEU A 10 -8.85 -13.00 -1.77
C LEU A 10 -7.97 -11.82 -1.31
N CYS A 11 -7.95 -10.73 -2.08
CA CYS A 11 -7.20 -9.53 -1.70
C CYS A 11 -7.70 -8.94 -0.38
N ILE A 12 -9.01 -8.86 -0.16
CA ILE A 12 -9.59 -8.42 1.11
C ILE A 12 -9.16 -9.36 2.25
N MET A 13 -9.27 -10.67 2.07
CA MET A 13 -8.89 -11.63 3.10
C MET A 13 -7.40 -11.57 3.44
N VAL A 14 -6.55 -11.51 2.41
CA VAL A 14 -5.09 -11.44 2.59
C VAL A 14 -4.69 -10.10 3.22
N SER A 15 -5.28 -8.98 2.78
CA SER A 15 -4.97 -7.67 3.34
C SER A 15 -5.35 -7.56 4.81
N LEU A 16 -6.53 -8.06 5.19
CA LEU A 16 -6.96 -8.09 6.60
C LEU A 16 -6.07 -9.01 7.45
N LEU A 17 -5.66 -10.17 6.89
CA LEU A 17 -4.72 -11.05 7.57
C LEU A 17 -3.36 -10.37 7.78
N LEU A 18 -2.84 -9.72 6.75
CA LEU A 18 -1.57 -8.97 6.85
C LEU A 18 -1.68 -7.83 7.86
N THR A 19 -2.76 -7.06 7.82
CA THR A 19 -3.02 -6.00 8.82
C THR A 19 -3.04 -6.58 10.23
N ALA A 20 -3.73 -7.68 10.47
CA ALA A 20 -3.77 -8.33 11.77
C ALA A 20 -2.37 -8.80 12.20
N VAL A 21 -1.61 -9.44 11.32
CA VAL A 21 -0.23 -9.86 11.61
C VAL A 21 0.65 -8.67 11.94
N MET A 22 0.56 -7.59 11.16
CA MET A 22 1.35 -6.38 11.38
C MET A 22 1.02 -5.70 12.71
N CYS A 23 -0.24 -5.68 13.14
CA CYS A 23 -0.62 -5.19 14.47
C CYS A 23 0.09 -5.96 15.62
N PHE A 24 0.28 -7.28 15.47
CA PHE A 24 0.99 -8.08 16.48
C PHE A 24 2.51 -7.96 16.40
N VAL A 25 3.05 -7.68 15.20
CA VAL A 25 4.49 -7.67 14.95
C VAL A 25 5.07 -6.25 15.11
N LEU A 26 4.24 -5.22 15.11
CA LEU A 26 4.68 -3.82 15.16
C LEU A 26 5.63 -3.53 16.33
N GLN A 27 5.21 -3.85 17.55
CA GLN A 27 6.02 -3.58 18.77
C GLN A 27 7.34 -4.35 18.80
N PRO A 28 7.38 -5.68 18.55
CA PRO A 28 8.64 -6.41 18.46
C PRO A 28 9.59 -5.83 17.40
N VAL A 29 9.07 -5.42 16.26
CA VAL A 29 9.87 -4.86 15.17
C VAL A 29 10.40 -3.47 15.54
N ALA A 30 9.57 -2.61 16.10
CA ALA A 30 9.99 -1.29 16.58
C ALA A 30 11.19 -1.37 17.54
N GLY A 31 11.14 -2.29 18.49
CA GLY A 31 12.22 -2.53 19.46
C GLY A 31 13.54 -3.06 18.87
N LEU A 32 13.52 -3.55 17.61
CA LEU A 32 14.75 -3.92 16.88
C LEU A 32 15.45 -2.71 16.25
N PHE A 33 14.70 -1.68 15.88
CA PHE A 33 15.24 -0.50 15.19
C PHE A 33 15.78 0.54 16.17
N THR A 34 15.14 0.73 17.33
CA THR A 34 15.56 1.72 18.30
C THR A 34 15.28 1.27 19.73
N LYS A 35 16.12 1.75 20.66
CA LYS A 35 15.91 1.61 22.11
C LYS A 35 15.57 2.95 22.76
N ASP A 36 15.55 4.02 21.98
CA ASP A 36 15.17 5.33 22.46
C ASP A 36 13.66 5.43 22.61
N ALA A 37 13.18 5.71 23.82
CA ALA A 37 11.76 5.71 24.15
C ALA A 37 10.96 6.74 23.35
N LEU A 38 11.53 7.91 23.08
CA LEU A 38 10.87 8.97 22.32
C LEU A 38 10.69 8.59 20.84
N THR A 39 11.73 8.01 20.26
CA THR A 39 11.69 7.53 18.86
C THR A 39 10.72 6.36 18.72
N LEU A 40 10.62 5.52 19.74
CA LEU A 40 9.71 4.36 19.75
C LEU A 40 8.25 4.80 19.81
N ASP A 41 7.94 5.82 20.61
CA ASP A 41 6.61 6.42 20.70
C ASP A 41 6.15 7.01 19.35
N TYR A 42 7.01 7.80 18.69
CA TYR A 42 6.73 8.31 17.34
C TYR A 42 6.57 7.19 16.30
N PHE A 43 7.35 6.12 16.43
CA PHE A 43 7.24 4.98 15.53
C PHE A 43 5.89 4.26 15.69
N GLU A 44 5.48 4.00 16.94
CA GLU A 44 4.20 3.36 17.24
C GLU A 44 3.02 4.21 16.78
N ASP A 45 3.05 5.52 17.02
CA ASP A 45 2.02 6.45 16.58
C ASP A 45 1.88 6.50 15.05
N TYR A 46 2.98 6.54 14.33
CA TYR A 46 2.99 6.62 12.87
C TYR A 46 2.58 5.30 12.22
N TYR A 47 3.30 4.24 12.53
CA TYR A 47 3.04 2.92 11.92
C TYR A 47 1.77 2.28 12.42
N GLY A 48 1.30 2.60 13.63
CA GLY A 48 0.03 2.16 14.14
C GLY A 48 -1.15 2.61 13.28
N ILE A 49 -1.04 3.80 12.67
CA ILE A 49 -2.03 4.32 11.71
C ILE A 49 -1.80 3.71 10.32
N LEU A 50 -0.54 3.69 9.84
CA LEU A 50 -0.19 3.19 8.50
C LEU A 50 -0.53 1.71 8.26
N ILE A 51 -0.59 0.90 9.31
CA ILE A 51 -1.02 -0.50 9.18
C ILE A 51 -2.44 -0.59 8.55
N PHE A 52 -3.31 0.37 8.84
CA PHE A 52 -4.66 0.41 8.25
C PHE A 52 -4.68 0.87 6.79
N GLU A 53 -3.58 1.42 6.29
CA GLU A 53 -3.42 1.77 4.88
C GLU A 53 -3.22 0.52 4.00
N LEU A 54 -2.62 -0.56 4.53
CA LEU A 54 -2.36 -1.80 3.79
C LEU A 54 -3.58 -2.35 3.02
N PRO A 55 -4.77 -2.51 3.64
CA PRO A 55 -5.94 -2.96 2.89
C PRO A 55 -6.38 -1.99 1.80
N LEU A 56 -6.21 -0.68 2.01
CA LEU A 56 -6.57 0.34 1.02
C LEU A 56 -5.64 0.25 -0.19
N MET A 57 -4.32 0.22 0.02
CA MET A 57 -3.32 0.09 -1.04
C MET A 57 -3.54 -1.17 -1.89
N ILE A 58 -3.74 -2.32 -1.26
CA ILE A 58 -3.98 -3.59 -1.95
C ILE A 58 -5.26 -3.50 -2.79
N MET A 59 -6.31 -2.90 -2.26
CA MET A 59 -7.58 -2.74 -2.99
C MET A 59 -7.47 -1.74 -4.14
N ILE A 60 -6.82 -0.59 -3.94
CA ILE A 60 -6.58 0.42 -4.99
C ILE A 60 -5.78 -0.21 -6.13
N SER A 61 -4.70 -0.91 -5.81
CA SER A 61 -3.85 -1.60 -6.80
C SER A 61 -4.65 -2.65 -7.58
N THR A 62 -5.40 -3.50 -6.87
CA THR A 62 -6.23 -4.56 -7.48
C THR A 62 -7.29 -3.96 -8.42
N LEU A 63 -8.07 -2.99 -7.96
CA LEU A 63 -9.09 -2.34 -8.79
C LEU A 63 -8.46 -1.61 -9.97
N GLY A 64 -7.33 -0.94 -9.76
CA GLY A 64 -6.57 -0.26 -10.80
C GLY A 64 -6.10 -1.21 -11.92
N MET A 65 -5.69 -2.44 -11.57
CA MET A 65 -5.33 -3.45 -12.59
C MET A 65 -6.53 -3.86 -13.44
N PHE A 66 -7.68 -4.09 -12.84
CA PHE A 66 -8.90 -4.44 -13.56
C PHE A 66 -9.41 -3.28 -14.42
N ILE A 67 -9.38 -2.04 -13.93
CA ILE A 67 -9.78 -0.84 -14.68
C ILE A 67 -8.85 -0.63 -15.89
N ARG A 68 -7.54 -0.86 -15.73
CA ARG A 68 -6.58 -0.84 -16.86
C ARG A 68 -6.89 -1.94 -17.87
N GLY A 69 -7.22 -3.15 -17.40
CA GLY A 69 -7.61 -4.27 -18.23
C GLY A 69 -8.91 -4.02 -19.02
N GLU A 70 -9.80 -3.15 -18.57
CA GLU A 70 -10.97 -2.66 -19.31
C GLU A 70 -10.65 -1.59 -20.38
N GLY A 71 -9.37 -1.26 -20.58
CA GLY A 71 -8.94 -0.25 -21.54
C GLY A 71 -9.08 1.20 -21.00
N ARG A 72 -9.09 1.38 -19.70
CA ARG A 72 -9.24 2.69 -19.05
C ARG A 72 -8.01 3.13 -18.23
N PRO A 73 -6.78 3.05 -18.79
CA PRO A 73 -5.56 3.40 -18.04
C PRO A 73 -5.51 4.87 -17.62
N ILE A 74 -6.14 5.77 -18.39
CA ILE A 74 -6.17 7.21 -18.08
C ILE A 74 -6.87 7.48 -16.74
N PHE A 75 -7.95 6.76 -16.43
CA PHE A 75 -8.62 6.92 -15.14
C PHE A 75 -7.69 6.55 -13.99
N VAL A 76 -6.96 5.42 -14.10
CA VAL A 76 -6.03 4.98 -13.07
C VAL A 76 -4.86 5.98 -12.91
N MET A 77 -4.35 6.51 -14.01
CA MET A 77 -3.31 7.54 -13.98
C MET A 77 -3.81 8.80 -13.25
N LEU A 78 -5.02 9.28 -13.56
CA LEU A 78 -5.59 10.46 -12.92
C LEU A 78 -5.83 10.23 -11.42
N THR A 79 -6.35 9.08 -11.02
CA THR A 79 -6.57 8.75 -9.60
C THR A 79 -5.26 8.59 -8.84
N SER A 80 -4.22 7.99 -9.45
CA SER A 80 -2.89 7.91 -8.83
C SER A 80 -2.24 9.29 -8.67
N THR A 81 -2.37 10.15 -9.68
CA THR A 81 -1.88 11.54 -9.58
C THR A 81 -2.65 12.31 -8.50
N ALA A 82 -3.97 12.14 -8.45
CA ALA A 82 -4.81 12.77 -7.43
C ALA A 82 -4.45 12.28 -6.02
N ALA A 83 -4.10 10.99 -5.85
CA ALA A 83 -3.64 10.44 -4.58
C ALA A 83 -2.43 11.22 -4.05
N VAL A 84 -1.38 11.37 -4.87
CA VAL A 84 -0.15 12.08 -4.48
C VAL A 84 -0.43 13.56 -4.16
N LEU A 85 -1.28 14.22 -4.94
CA LEU A 85 -1.61 15.63 -4.71
C LEU A 85 -2.45 15.81 -3.44
N LEU A 86 -3.39 14.91 -3.17
CA LEU A 86 -4.20 14.93 -1.96
C LEU A 86 -3.35 14.62 -0.73
N ASP A 87 -2.44 13.65 -0.83
CA ASP A 87 -1.51 13.30 0.22
C ASP A 87 -0.65 14.51 0.62
N ALA A 88 0.02 15.14 -0.35
CA ALA A 88 0.81 16.34 -0.12
C ALA A 88 -0.02 17.51 0.46
N LEU A 89 -1.27 17.67 0.01
CA LEU A 89 -2.17 18.70 0.53
C LEU A 89 -2.56 18.42 1.98
N PHE A 90 -2.94 17.20 2.30
CA PHE A 90 -3.30 16.83 3.67
C PHE A 90 -2.10 16.81 4.60
N ASP A 91 -0.93 16.40 4.14
CA ASP A 91 0.33 16.52 4.88
C ASP A 91 0.56 17.98 5.31
N TYR A 92 0.45 18.91 4.37
CA TYR A 92 0.58 20.33 4.69
C TYR A 92 -0.47 20.79 5.72
N ILE A 93 -1.73 20.42 5.53
CA ILE A 93 -2.83 20.84 6.40
C ILE A 93 -2.66 20.26 7.81
N PHE A 94 -2.28 19.00 7.94
CA PHE A 94 -2.20 18.32 9.23
C PHE A 94 -0.89 18.64 9.96
N ALA A 95 0.20 18.82 9.23
CA ALA A 95 1.48 19.14 9.83
C ALA A 95 1.59 20.62 10.24
N VAL A 96 1.08 21.56 9.42
CA VAL A 96 1.31 23.01 9.65
C VAL A 96 0.15 23.67 10.39
N PRO A 97 -1.10 23.77 9.85
CA PRO A 97 -2.20 24.45 10.55
C PRO A 97 -2.70 23.70 11.78
N LEU A 98 -2.77 22.38 11.73
CA LEU A 98 -3.31 21.54 12.79
C LEU A 98 -2.24 21.08 13.79
N ALA A 99 -0.96 21.20 13.44
CA ALA A 99 0.19 20.83 14.26
C ALA A 99 0.10 19.43 14.90
N LEU A 100 -0.48 18.45 14.14
CA LEU A 100 -0.69 17.08 14.60
C LEU A 100 0.61 16.25 14.63
N GLY A 101 1.75 16.83 14.21
CA GLY A 101 3.03 16.16 14.21
C GLY A 101 3.08 14.95 13.27
N VAL A 102 3.79 13.91 13.69
CA VAL A 102 4.03 12.70 12.88
C VAL A 102 2.75 11.91 12.63
N SER A 103 1.86 11.82 13.63
CA SER A 103 0.56 11.16 13.48
C SER A 103 -0.32 11.84 12.42
N GLY A 104 -0.21 13.16 12.26
CA GLY A 104 -0.93 13.92 11.24
C GLY A 104 -0.58 13.48 9.83
N ILE A 105 0.71 13.24 9.55
CA ILE A 105 1.19 12.75 8.26
C ILE A 105 0.60 11.35 7.97
N ALA A 106 0.57 10.46 8.95
CA ALA A 106 -0.03 9.14 8.77
C ALA A 106 -1.55 9.21 8.48
N TRP A 107 -2.27 10.13 9.13
CA TRP A 107 -3.69 10.37 8.83
C TRP A 107 -3.90 10.98 7.45
N ALA A 108 -2.98 11.81 6.97
CA ALA A 108 -3.05 12.40 5.64
C ALA A 108 -2.99 11.31 4.55
N SER A 109 -2.02 10.41 4.64
CA SER A 109 -1.88 9.29 3.70
C SER A 109 -3.09 8.36 3.73
N LEU A 110 -3.55 7.97 4.92
CA LEU A 110 -4.74 7.13 5.06
C LEU A 110 -5.99 7.77 4.43
N LEU A 111 -6.18 9.08 4.63
CA LEU A 111 -7.35 9.80 4.11
C LEU A 111 -7.27 9.96 2.59
N SER A 112 -6.10 10.28 2.04
CA SER A 112 -5.90 10.41 0.59
C SER A 112 -6.20 9.09 -0.13
N GLU A 113 -5.71 7.97 0.40
CA GLU A 113 -6.00 6.65 -0.15
C GLU A 113 -7.46 6.24 -0.02
N LEU A 114 -8.09 6.56 1.11
CA LEU A 114 -9.53 6.29 1.29
C LEU A 114 -10.39 7.01 0.24
N ILE A 115 -10.05 8.25 -0.08
CA ILE A 115 -10.73 9.03 -1.13
C ILE A 115 -10.52 8.37 -2.49
N VAL A 116 -9.29 7.96 -2.82
CA VAL A 116 -8.96 7.34 -4.10
C VAL A 116 -9.61 5.96 -4.24
N LEU A 117 -9.63 5.17 -3.18
CA LEU A 117 -10.36 3.91 -3.15
C LEU A 117 -11.86 4.13 -3.38
N GLY A 118 -12.45 5.10 -2.68
CA GLY A 118 -13.85 5.48 -2.86
C GLY A 118 -14.16 5.89 -4.30
N ALA A 119 -13.31 6.70 -4.92
CA ALA A 119 -13.44 7.10 -6.32
C ALA A 119 -13.34 5.89 -7.28
N SER A 120 -12.43 4.95 -7.02
CA SER A 120 -12.25 3.74 -7.83
C SER A 120 -13.46 2.81 -7.73
N ILE A 121 -13.98 2.61 -6.52
CA ILE A 121 -15.20 1.82 -6.30
C ILE A 121 -16.40 2.48 -6.97
N LEU A 122 -16.58 3.79 -6.77
CA LEU A 122 -17.68 4.55 -7.37
C LEU A 122 -17.65 4.48 -8.90
N TYR A 123 -16.45 4.61 -9.47
CA TYR A 123 -16.26 4.47 -10.91
C TYR A 123 -16.71 3.09 -11.42
N MET A 124 -16.31 2.01 -10.75
CA MET A 124 -16.69 0.64 -11.14
C MET A 124 -18.20 0.37 -10.95
N VAL A 125 -18.81 0.98 -9.95
CA VAL A 125 -20.27 0.84 -9.71
C VAL A 125 -21.08 1.63 -10.74
N LEU A 126 -20.69 2.87 -11.04
CA LEU A 126 -21.42 3.73 -11.97
C LEU A 126 -21.22 3.37 -13.45
N ARG A 127 -20.09 2.78 -13.79
CA ARG A 127 -19.74 2.40 -15.18
C ARG A 127 -19.35 0.93 -15.28
N PRO A 128 -20.24 -0.01 -14.92
CA PRO A 128 -19.94 -1.43 -15.00
C PRO A 128 -19.91 -1.86 -16.49
N GLN A 129 -18.72 -2.08 -17.03
CA GLN A 129 -18.57 -2.62 -18.40
C GLN A 129 -18.50 -4.15 -18.35
N SER A 130 -17.36 -4.69 -17.91
CA SER A 130 -17.12 -6.14 -17.90
C SER A 130 -17.13 -6.72 -16.49
N PHE A 131 -16.66 -5.95 -15.48
CA PHE A 131 -16.53 -6.41 -14.12
C PHE A 131 -17.62 -5.85 -13.22
N ARG A 132 -18.30 -6.74 -12.49
CA ARG A 132 -19.37 -6.38 -11.56
C ARG A 132 -19.17 -7.09 -10.23
N PHE A 133 -19.32 -6.35 -9.13
CA PHE A 133 -19.40 -6.92 -7.81
C PHE A 133 -20.63 -7.82 -7.68
N GLY A 134 -20.54 -8.89 -6.91
CA GLY A 134 -21.67 -9.78 -6.66
C GLY A 134 -21.25 -11.16 -6.15
N ARG A 135 -22.21 -12.05 -6.03
CA ARG A 135 -21.97 -13.43 -5.57
C ARG A 135 -21.07 -14.18 -6.55
N PHE A 136 -20.20 -15.03 -6.04
CA PHE A 136 -19.34 -15.90 -6.82
C PHE A 136 -19.32 -17.30 -6.23
N HIS A 137 -18.90 -18.27 -7.03
CA HIS A 137 -18.61 -19.62 -6.58
C HIS A 137 -17.10 -19.80 -6.54
N PHE A 138 -16.61 -20.48 -5.51
CA PHE A 138 -15.20 -20.80 -5.42
C PHE A 138 -14.80 -21.82 -6.48
N GLU A 139 -13.97 -21.39 -7.43
CA GLU A 139 -13.37 -22.25 -8.45
C GLU A 139 -11.90 -22.47 -8.08
N LYS A 140 -11.57 -23.69 -7.67
CA LYS A 140 -10.19 -24.03 -7.23
C LYS A 140 -9.14 -23.76 -8.31
N ASN A 141 -9.50 -23.96 -9.58
CA ASN A 141 -8.60 -23.73 -10.71
C ASN A 141 -8.23 -22.23 -10.82
N VAL A 142 -9.21 -21.34 -10.70
CA VAL A 142 -9.00 -19.88 -10.73
C VAL A 142 -8.12 -19.45 -9.57
N ILE A 143 -8.36 -19.97 -8.37
CA ILE A 143 -7.53 -19.67 -7.20
C ILE A 143 -6.09 -20.14 -7.43
N ARG A 144 -5.90 -21.36 -7.95
CA ARG A 144 -4.57 -21.88 -8.27
C ARG A 144 -3.83 -21.01 -9.29
N GLU A 145 -4.51 -20.55 -10.33
CA GLU A 145 -3.94 -19.64 -11.32
C GLU A 145 -3.55 -18.29 -10.73
N ILE A 146 -4.39 -17.71 -9.87
CA ILE A 146 -4.09 -16.46 -9.17
C ILE A 146 -2.80 -16.61 -8.34
N PHE A 147 -2.69 -17.69 -7.54
CA PHE A 147 -1.50 -17.92 -6.72
C PHE A 147 -0.27 -18.24 -7.56
N PHE A 148 -0.40 -19.02 -8.62
CA PHE A 148 0.72 -19.38 -9.49
C PHE A 148 1.29 -18.16 -10.22
N ASN A 149 0.43 -17.34 -10.81
CA ASN A 149 0.85 -16.11 -11.48
C ASN A 149 1.37 -15.06 -10.49
N GLY A 150 0.68 -14.89 -9.36
CA GLY A 150 1.10 -13.98 -8.30
C GLY A 150 2.43 -14.36 -7.63
N SER A 151 2.75 -15.67 -7.55
CA SER A 151 4.03 -16.10 -6.97
C SER A 151 5.23 -15.66 -7.79
N SER A 152 5.11 -15.62 -9.11
CA SER A 152 6.19 -15.12 -10.00
C SER A 152 6.46 -13.64 -9.75
N GLU A 153 5.41 -12.82 -9.64
CA GLU A 153 5.53 -11.40 -9.32
C GLU A 153 6.10 -11.18 -7.91
N CYS A 154 5.63 -11.97 -6.94
CA CYS A 154 6.13 -11.92 -5.58
C CYS A 154 7.64 -12.20 -5.50
N ILE A 155 8.15 -13.18 -6.26
CA ILE A 155 9.59 -13.46 -6.32
C ILE A 155 10.35 -12.27 -6.93
N GLY A 156 9.79 -11.62 -7.96
CA GLY A 156 10.35 -10.41 -8.57
C GLY A 156 10.50 -9.28 -7.56
N GLU A 157 9.42 -8.96 -6.84
CA GLU A 157 9.39 -7.93 -5.80
C GLU A 157 10.34 -8.25 -4.63
N LEU A 158 10.36 -9.50 -4.17
CA LEU A 158 11.31 -9.92 -3.13
C LEU A 158 12.76 -9.75 -3.58
N SER A 159 13.07 -10.09 -4.84
CA SER A 159 14.42 -9.91 -5.40
C SER A 159 14.81 -8.44 -5.43
N MET A 160 13.88 -7.56 -5.78
CA MET A 160 14.08 -6.11 -5.75
C MET A 160 14.33 -5.60 -4.33
N CYS A 161 13.53 -6.03 -3.36
CA CYS A 161 13.70 -5.67 -1.95
C CYS A 161 15.06 -6.12 -1.39
N ILE A 162 15.47 -7.36 -1.68
CA ILE A 162 16.78 -7.90 -1.26
C ILE A 162 17.92 -7.11 -1.90
N SER A 163 17.81 -6.79 -3.18
CA SER A 163 18.83 -6.01 -3.90
C SER A 163 18.95 -4.61 -3.29
N MET A 164 17.82 -3.95 -3.02
CA MET A 164 17.79 -2.62 -2.39
C MET A 164 18.42 -2.65 -0.99
N ALA A 165 18.09 -3.65 -0.18
CA ALA A 165 18.69 -3.83 1.14
C ALA A 165 20.20 -4.05 1.06
N ALA A 166 20.67 -4.84 0.09
CA ALA A 166 22.08 -5.07 -0.14
C ALA A 166 22.82 -3.80 -0.60
N TYR A 167 22.21 -3.00 -1.49
CA TYR A 167 22.76 -1.70 -1.89
C TYR A 167 22.85 -0.74 -0.69
N ASN A 168 21.78 -0.59 0.08
CA ASN A 168 21.75 0.27 1.25
C ASN A 168 22.83 -0.14 2.27
N TYR A 169 22.99 -1.44 2.52
CA TYR A 169 24.04 -1.94 3.40
C TYR A 169 25.45 -1.60 2.89
N GLN A 170 25.72 -1.80 1.60
CA GLN A 170 27.03 -1.51 1.00
C GLN A 170 27.33 0.00 1.00
N ILE A 171 26.35 0.82 0.65
CA ILE A 171 26.50 2.29 0.65
C ILE A 171 26.76 2.80 2.06
N LEU A 172 25.99 2.32 3.05
CA LEU A 172 26.19 2.69 4.44
C LEU A 172 27.60 2.33 4.94
N ARG A 173 28.10 1.16 4.52
CA ARG A 173 29.42 0.68 4.93
C ARG A 173 30.59 1.44 4.29
N HIS A 174 30.45 1.89 3.04
CA HIS A 174 31.54 2.52 2.28
C HIS A 174 31.46 4.04 2.19
N ALA A 175 30.26 4.60 2.16
CA ALA A 175 30.02 6.04 1.99
C ALA A 175 29.31 6.69 3.19
N GLY A 176 28.99 5.92 4.23
CA GLY A 176 28.34 6.44 5.44
C GLY A 176 26.90 6.90 5.20
N VAL A 177 26.37 7.65 6.17
CA VAL A 177 24.99 8.16 6.15
C VAL A 177 24.77 9.17 5.02
N ASP A 178 25.78 10.00 4.73
CA ASP A 178 25.70 11.01 3.65
C ASP A 178 25.59 10.36 2.28
N GLY A 179 26.32 9.27 2.06
CA GLY A 179 26.21 8.48 0.83
C GLY A 179 24.85 7.80 0.66
N LEU A 180 24.28 7.31 1.76
CA LEU A 180 22.92 6.74 1.75
C LEU A 180 21.86 7.80 1.45
N ALA A 181 21.98 9.00 2.07
CA ALA A 181 21.08 10.11 1.79
C ALA A 181 21.15 10.55 0.33
N ALA A 182 22.34 10.63 -0.25
CA ALA A 182 22.50 10.95 -1.67
C ALA A 182 21.87 9.89 -2.60
N PHE A 183 21.98 8.62 -2.24
CA PHE A 183 21.41 7.50 -3.03
C PHE A 183 19.87 7.50 -2.99
N THR A 184 19.25 7.91 -1.87
CA THR A 184 17.79 7.96 -1.76
C THR A 184 17.14 9.11 -2.55
N ILE A 185 17.92 10.09 -3.02
CA ILE A 185 17.43 11.22 -3.84
C ILE A 185 17.40 10.87 -5.34
N ILE A 186 18.14 9.84 -5.77
CA ILE A 186 18.23 9.39 -7.16
C ILE A 186 17.16 8.35 -7.46
#